data_4dbf12a282b01ff1d2cf6150ec96aa4f
#
_entry.id   4dbf12a282b01ff1d2cf6150ec96aa4f
#
_cell.length_a   1.000
_cell.length_b   1.000
_cell.length_c   1.000
_cell.angle_alpha   90.00
_cell.angle_beta   90.00
_cell.angle_gamma   90.00
#
_symmetry.space_group_name_H-M   'P 1'
#
loop_
_entity.id
_entity.type
_entity.pdbx_description
1 polymer ?
#
loop_
_entity_poly.entity_id
_entity_poly.type
_entity_poly.pdbx_seq_one_letter_code
_entity_poly.pdbx_strand_id
1 'polypeptide(L)'
;MAKSLILLILYSLLPFHDFHVSHTTLHYNKAQESIEITVRVAIDDLEKTLETKSSGKLKLGSPKENKSSDQYIKNYFDHHLKISINEKMAAYHWIGKEISKDLHDIYLYFEIPDCNSNGNIESIAIENTLFLESSHKQ
;
A
#
# COMPACT_ATOMS: atom_id res chain seq x y z
N MET A 1 -14.83 2.13 -46.70
CA MET A 1 -13.51 1.76 -46.20
C MET A 1 -12.86 2.86 -45.34
N ALA A 2 -12.86 4.12 -45.73
CA ALA A 2 -12.27 5.22 -44.96
C ALA A 2 -12.88 5.42 -43.55
N LYS A 3 -14.20 5.27 -43.40
CA LYS A 3 -14.90 5.43 -42.11
C LYS A 3 -14.55 4.35 -41.09
N SER A 4 -14.32 3.10 -41.52
CA SER A 4 -13.88 2.01 -40.62
C SER A 4 -12.45 2.19 -40.13
N LEU A 5 -11.57 2.73 -40.97
CA LEU A 5 -10.16 2.99 -40.60
C LEU A 5 -10.05 4.10 -39.57
N ILE A 6 -10.87 5.16 -39.69
CA ILE A 6 -10.91 6.27 -38.72
C ILE A 6 -11.41 5.78 -37.36
N LEU A 7 -12.38 4.86 -37.33
CA LEU A 7 -12.87 4.29 -36.07
C LEU A 7 -11.82 3.45 -35.35
N LEU A 8 -10.99 2.71 -36.09
CA LEU A 8 -9.89 1.90 -35.52
C LEU A 8 -8.78 2.77 -34.92
N ILE A 9 -8.46 3.89 -35.57
CA ILE A 9 -7.48 4.86 -35.09
C ILE A 9 -7.97 5.59 -33.83
N LEU A 10 -9.27 5.87 -33.75
CA LEU A 10 -9.85 6.50 -32.56
C LEU A 10 -9.81 5.58 -31.31
N TYR A 11 -9.91 4.26 -31.53
CA TYR A 11 -9.81 3.27 -30.45
C TYR A 11 -8.38 3.15 -29.87
N SER A 12 -7.37 3.45 -30.67
CA SER A 12 -5.95 3.41 -30.22
C SER A 12 -5.52 4.67 -29.45
N LEU A 13 -6.37 5.70 -29.40
CA LEU A 13 -6.12 6.95 -28.67
C LEU A 13 -6.80 7.01 -27.29
N LEU A 14 -7.50 5.93 -26.88
CA LEU A 14 -8.00 5.85 -25.52
C LEU A 14 -6.79 5.72 -24.58
N PRO A 15 -6.56 6.66 -23.66
CA PRO A 15 -5.51 6.51 -22.69
C PRO A 15 -5.81 5.23 -21.89
N PHE A 16 -4.88 4.29 -21.89
CA PHE A 16 -4.90 3.22 -20.92
C PHE A 16 -4.76 3.89 -19.56
N HIS A 17 -5.85 3.98 -18.82
CA HIS A 17 -5.78 4.40 -17.43
C HIS A 17 -5.08 3.27 -16.68
N ASP A 18 -3.85 3.52 -16.25
CA ASP A 18 -3.18 2.68 -15.27
C ASP A 18 -4.00 2.75 -13.98
N PHE A 19 -4.72 1.67 -13.69
CA PHE A 19 -5.44 1.55 -12.43
C PHE A 19 -4.42 1.26 -11.33
N HIS A 20 -4.11 2.29 -10.57
CA HIS A 20 -3.31 2.16 -9.35
C HIS A 20 -4.22 1.64 -8.23
N VAL A 21 -4.12 0.36 -7.93
CA VAL A 21 -4.94 -0.28 -6.88
C VAL A 21 -4.03 -0.78 -5.77
N SER A 22 -4.33 -0.34 -4.55
CA SER A 22 -3.80 -0.97 -3.34
C SER A 22 -4.89 -1.76 -2.64
N HIS A 23 -4.52 -2.88 -2.05
CA HIS A 23 -5.43 -3.74 -1.31
C HIS A 23 -4.94 -3.89 0.12
N THR A 24 -5.75 -3.47 1.09
CA THR A 24 -5.43 -3.57 2.52
C THR A 24 -6.35 -4.58 3.18
N THR A 25 -5.77 -5.57 3.84
CA THR A 25 -6.48 -6.60 4.60
C THR A 25 -6.09 -6.51 6.07
N LEU A 26 -7.09 -6.58 6.95
CA LEU A 26 -6.90 -6.74 8.38
C LEU A 26 -7.40 -8.12 8.79
N HIS A 27 -6.56 -8.88 9.47
CA HIS A 27 -6.86 -10.20 9.98
C HIS A 27 -6.69 -10.23 11.50
N TYR A 28 -7.75 -10.58 12.23
CA TYR A 28 -7.66 -10.78 13.67
C TYR A 28 -7.14 -12.18 13.98
N ASN A 29 -5.94 -12.25 14.54
CA ASN A 29 -5.33 -13.48 15.03
C ASN A 29 -5.71 -13.68 16.48
N LYS A 30 -6.74 -14.52 16.72
CA LYS A 30 -7.26 -14.77 18.06
C LYS A 30 -6.25 -15.45 18.99
N ALA A 31 -5.36 -16.28 18.43
CA ALA A 31 -4.38 -17.03 19.23
C ALA A 31 -3.28 -16.12 19.79
N GLN A 32 -2.95 -15.07 19.06
CA GLN A 32 -1.91 -14.09 19.47
C GLN A 32 -2.49 -12.77 19.97
N GLU A 33 -3.83 -12.64 19.96
CA GLU A 33 -4.52 -11.40 20.32
C GLU A 33 -4.00 -10.18 19.55
N SER A 34 -3.69 -10.37 18.27
CA SER A 34 -3.13 -9.35 17.41
C SER A 34 -3.99 -9.10 16.16
N ILE A 35 -3.82 -7.93 15.54
CA ILE A 35 -4.37 -7.64 14.21
C ILE A 35 -3.21 -7.57 13.23
N GLU A 36 -3.21 -8.50 12.29
CA GLU A 36 -2.27 -8.58 11.18
C GLU A 36 -2.77 -7.72 10.03
N ILE A 37 -1.93 -6.84 9.52
CA ILE A 37 -2.25 -5.94 8.42
C ILE A 37 -1.38 -6.30 7.23
N THR A 38 -2.01 -6.61 6.11
CA THR A 38 -1.33 -6.86 4.84
C THR A 38 -1.76 -5.82 3.83
N VAL A 39 -0.80 -5.15 3.21
CA VAL A 39 -1.04 -4.22 2.10
C VAL A 39 -0.36 -4.74 0.86
N ARG A 40 -1.13 -4.98 -0.20
CA ARG A 40 -0.64 -5.33 -1.52
C ARG A 40 -0.73 -4.11 -2.43
N VAL A 41 0.35 -3.81 -3.13
CA VAL A 41 0.43 -2.69 -4.07
C VAL A 41 1.44 -3.02 -5.17
N ALA A 42 1.29 -2.42 -6.36
CA ALA A 42 2.31 -2.52 -7.40
C ALA A 42 3.63 -1.88 -6.94
N ILE A 43 4.75 -2.55 -7.19
CA ILE A 43 6.09 -2.08 -6.78
C ILE A 43 6.36 -0.69 -7.33
N ASP A 44 6.08 -0.48 -8.63
CA ASP A 44 6.32 0.79 -9.31
C ASP A 44 5.53 1.95 -8.69
N ASP A 45 4.29 1.69 -8.25
CA ASP A 45 3.45 2.70 -7.60
C ASP A 45 3.97 3.08 -6.23
N LEU A 46 4.42 2.09 -5.45
CA LEU A 46 5.03 2.34 -4.16
C LEU A 46 6.33 3.12 -4.32
N GLU A 47 7.22 2.69 -5.21
CA GLU A 47 8.47 3.40 -5.50
C GLU A 47 8.22 4.83 -5.94
N LYS A 48 7.35 5.05 -6.92
CA LYS A 48 6.98 6.38 -7.41
C LYS A 48 6.48 7.29 -6.30
N THR A 49 5.66 6.75 -5.40
CA THR A 49 5.12 7.50 -4.27
C THR A 49 6.21 7.86 -3.26
N LEU A 50 7.03 6.90 -2.86
CA LEU A 50 8.06 7.10 -1.84
C LEU A 50 9.25 7.93 -2.36
N GLU A 51 9.61 7.78 -3.63
CA GLU A 51 10.72 8.49 -4.25
C GLU A 51 10.50 10.00 -4.36
N THR A 52 9.28 10.48 -4.19
CA THR A 52 9.02 11.93 -4.05
C THR A 52 9.68 12.55 -2.82
N LYS A 53 9.96 11.72 -1.79
CA LYS A 53 10.53 12.12 -0.50
C LYS A 53 11.88 11.46 -0.19
N SER A 54 12.33 10.54 -1.06
CA SER A 54 13.60 9.85 -0.87
C SER A 54 14.77 10.59 -1.53
N SER A 55 15.97 10.34 -1.05
CA SER A 55 17.21 10.85 -1.63
C SER A 55 17.74 9.98 -2.76
N GLY A 56 16.87 9.44 -3.62
CA GLY A 56 17.24 8.61 -4.76
C GLY A 56 16.30 7.45 -5.00
N LYS A 57 16.66 6.59 -5.93
CA LYS A 57 15.88 5.41 -6.30
C LYS A 57 15.89 4.37 -5.18
N LEU A 58 14.72 3.78 -4.92
CA LEU A 58 14.57 2.77 -3.87
C LEU A 58 14.97 1.38 -4.34
N LYS A 59 14.63 0.98 -5.57
CA LYS A 59 14.92 -0.33 -6.17
C LYS A 59 14.44 -1.50 -5.30
N LEU A 60 13.20 -1.40 -4.83
CA LEU A 60 12.58 -2.37 -3.92
C LEU A 60 12.69 -3.80 -4.46
N GLY A 61 13.07 -4.72 -3.58
CA GLY A 61 13.22 -6.14 -3.90
C GLY A 61 14.44 -6.50 -4.77
N SER A 62 15.27 -5.53 -5.14
CA SER A 62 16.49 -5.78 -5.90
C SER A 62 17.72 -5.93 -5.00
N PRO A 63 18.83 -6.55 -5.49
CA PRO A 63 20.09 -6.60 -4.74
C PRO A 63 20.70 -5.20 -4.46
N LYS A 64 20.21 -4.17 -5.13
CA LYS A 64 20.63 -2.76 -4.99
C LYS A 64 19.60 -1.92 -4.26
N GLU A 65 18.71 -2.54 -3.50
CA GLU A 65 17.71 -1.84 -2.71
C GLU A 65 18.34 -0.83 -1.75
N ASN A 66 17.73 0.35 -1.69
CA ASN A 66 18.13 1.40 -0.76
C ASN A 66 17.96 0.93 0.68
N LYS A 67 19.01 1.04 1.50
CA LYS A 67 19.02 0.58 2.90
C LYS A 67 17.97 1.26 3.79
N SER A 68 17.50 2.44 3.41
CA SER A 68 16.47 3.20 4.13
C SER A 68 15.05 2.94 3.61
N SER A 69 14.85 2.00 2.67
CA SER A 69 13.54 1.72 2.08
C SER A 69 12.47 1.42 3.11
N ASP A 70 12.77 0.56 4.09
CA ASP A 70 11.81 0.21 5.15
C ASP A 70 11.41 1.41 5.99
N GLN A 71 12.34 2.35 6.24
CA GLN A 71 12.02 3.57 6.97
C GLN A 71 11.12 4.51 6.17
N TYR A 72 11.34 4.64 4.84
CA TYR A 72 10.45 5.41 3.98
C TYR A 72 9.05 4.81 3.93
N ILE A 73 8.94 3.46 3.83
CA ILE A 73 7.66 2.75 3.87
C ILE A 73 6.95 3.04 5.20
N LYS A 74 7.61 2.80 6.33
CA LYS A 74 7.02 3.05 7.67
C LYS A 74 6.51 4.48 7.79
N ASN A 75 7.33 5.46 7.51
CA ASN A 75 6.96 6.87 7.64
C ASN A 75 5.75 7.22 6.77
N TYR A 76 5.68 6.68 5.56
CA TYR A 76 4.56 6.89 4.66
C TYR A 76 3.26 6.31 5.23
N PHE A 77 3.31 5.06 5.69
CA PHE A 77 2.15 4.37 6.26
C PHE A 77 1.67 5.03 7.55
N ASP A 78 2.56 5.43 8.45
CA ASP A 78 2.22 6.13 9.70
C ASP A 78 1.43 7.43 9.45
N HIS A 79 1.62 8.07 8.30
CA HIS A 79 0.88 9.29 7.93
C HIS A 79 -0.44 9.00 7.22
N HIS A 80 -0.52 7.93 6.43
CA HIS A 80 -1.61 7.68 5.49
C HIS A 80 -2.56 6.54 5.87
N LEU A 81 -2.17 5.66 6.79
CA LEU A 81 -3.00 4.59 7.31
C LEU A 81 -3.13 4.73 8.82
N LYS A 82 -4.32 5.08 9.30
CA LYS A 82 -4.60 5.20 10.72
C LYS A 82 -5.68 4.22 11.12
N ILE A 83 -5.45 3.51 12.20
CA ILE A 83 -6.36 2.48 12.71
C ILE A 83 -6.69 2.81 14.15
N SER A 84 -7.98 2.76 14.49
CA SER A 84 -8.45 2.95 15.87
C SER A 84 -9.23 1.71 16.30
N ILE A 85 -9.00 1.27 17.53
CA ILE A 85 -9.72 0.18 18.17
C ILE A 85 -10.49 0.78 19.35
N ASN A 86 -11.81 0.56 19.40
CA ASN A 86 -12.68 1.13 20.43
C ASN A 86 -12.43 2.64 20.60
N GLU A 87 -12.43 3.36 19.48
CA GLU A 87 -12.23 4.84 19.41
C GLU A 87 -10.83 5.34 19.84
N LYS A 88 -9.90 4.45 20.17
CA LYS A 88 -8.53 4.80 20.52
C LYS A 88 -7.58 4.46 19.38
N MET A 89 -6.67 5.40 19.06
CA MET A 89 -5.63 5.19 18.06
C MET A 89 -4.76 4.00 18.45
N ALA A 90 -4.62 3.04 17.54
CA ALA A 90 -3.79 1.87 17.71
C ALA A 90 -2.44 2.06 16.99
N ALA A 91 -1.34 1.83 17.70
CA ALA A 91 -0.03 1.77 17.08
C ALA A 91 0.17 0.40 16.43
N TYR A 92 0.73 0.38 15.22
CA TYR A 92 1.11 -0.86 14.56
C TYR A 92 2.61 -0.85 14.25
N HIS A 93 3.17 -2.06 14.16
CA HIS A 93 4.61 -2.27 13.96
C HIS A 93 4.88 -2.82 12.57
N TRP A 94 5.97 -2.38 11.97
CA TRP A 94 6.49 -2.95 10.73
C TRP A 94 7.01 -4.36 10.97
N ILE A 95 6.54 -5.32 10.20
CA ILE A 95 6.98 -6.72 10.26
C ILE A 95 7.95 -7.03 9.12
N GLY A 96 7.64 -6.58 7.91
CA GLY A 96 8.47 -6.85 6.75
C GLY A 96 7.73 -6.71 5.44
N LYS A 97 8.39 -7.12 4.36
CA LYS A 97 7.85 -7.09 3.00
C LYS A 97 8.22 -8.33 2.21
N GLU A 98 7.43 -8.64 1.22
CA GLU A 98 7.64 -9.73 0.29
C GLU A 98 7.30 -9.30 -1.13
N ILE A 99 8.12 -9.69 -2.10
CA ILE A 99 7.86 -9.44 -3.51
C ILE A 99 7.08 -10.62 -4.10
N SER A 100 6.05 -10.33 -4.88
CA SER A 100 5.30 -11.36 -5.60
C SER A 100 6.20 -12.13 -6.59
N LYS A 101 5.83 -13.38 -6.90
CA LYS A 101 6.63 -14.25 -7.78
C LYS A 101 6.79 -13.68 -9.19
N ASP A 102 5.83 -12.91 -9.66
CA ASP A 102 5.84 -12.24 -10.96
C ASP A 102 6.56 -10.89 -10.95
N LEU A 103 7.09 -10.47 -9.78
CA LEU A 103 7.83 -9.23 -9.57
C LEU A 103 7.03 -7.95 -9.85
N HIS A 104 5.71 -8.03 -9.87
CA HIS A 104 4.85 -6.85 -10.10
C HIS A 104 4.37 -6.21 -8.81
N ASP A 105 4.03 -7.02 -7.80
CA ASP A 105 3.46 -6.57 -6.56
C ASP A 105 4.41 -6.74 -5.38
N ILE A 106 4.21 -5.91 -4.38
CA ILE A 106 4.86 -6.02 -3.07
C ILE A 106 3.78 -6.17 -2.00
N TYR A 107 4.01 -7.08 -1.07
CA TYR A 107 3.23 -7.27 0.13
C TYR A 107 3.96 -6.64 1.29
N LEU A 108 3.28 -5.78 2.03
CA LEU A 108 3.80 -5.08 3.20
C LEU A 108 3.03 -5.58 4.42
N TYR A 109 3.75 -5.97 5.46
CA TYR A 109 3.19 -6.59 6.65
C TYR A 109 3.40 -5.70 7.86
N PHE A 110 2.30 -5.47 8.60
CA PHE A 110 2.31 -4.76 9.86
C PHE A 110 1.46 -5.53 10.88
N GLU A 111 1.64 -5.24 12.16
CA GLU A 111 0.89 -5.88 13.24
C GLU A 111 0.54 -4.88 14.34
N ILE A 112 -0.67 -4.98 14.86
CA ILE A 112 -1.09 -4.39 16.13
C ILE A 112 -1.06 -5.49 17.16
N PRO A 113 -0.05 -5.55 18.04
CA PRO A 113 0.02 -6.55 19.11
C PRO A 113 -0.95 -6.20 20.24
N ASP A 114 -1.25 -7.18 21.09
CA ASP A 114 -2.00 -7.00 22.34
C ASP A 114 -3.29 -6.19 22.16
N CYS A 115 -4.01 -6.41 21.04
CA CYS A 115 -5.17 -5.60 20.68
C CYS A 115 -6.36 -5.73 21.64
N ASN A 116 -6.35 -6.74 22.53
CA ASN A 116 -7.33 -6.94 23.59
C ASN A 116 -6.92 -6.38 24.95
N SER A 117 -5.75 -5.77 25.05
CA SER A 117 -5.20 -5.27 26.35
C SER A 117 -6.11 -4.27 27.07
N ASN A 118 -6.97 -3.58 26.33
CA ASN A 118 -7.96 -2.62 26.84
C ASN A 118 -9.42 -3.15 26.82
N GLY A 119 -9.61 -4.47 26.77
CA GLY A 119 -10.91 -5.12 26.68
C GLY A 119 -11.21 -5.70 25.31
N ASN A 120 -12.41 -6.26 25.15
CA ASN A 120 -12.82 -6.83 23.87
C ASN A 120 -12.87 -5.77 22.76
N ILE A 121 -12.55 -6.18 21.54
CA ILE A 121 -12.72 -5.32 20.37
C ILE A 121 -14.21 -5.20 20.04
N GLU A 122 -14.76 -4.00 20.19
CA GLU A 122 -16.14 -3.68 19.86
C GLU A 122 -16.24 -2.95 18.52
N SER A 123 -15.22 -2.15 18.18
CA SER A 123 -15.18 -1.39 16.93
C SER A 123 -13.76 -1.25 16.40
N ILE A 124 -13.62 -1.23 15.08
CA ILE A 124 -12.39 -0.87 14.37
C ILE A 124 -12.74 0.21 13.36
N ALA A 125 -12.05 1.35 13.43
CA ALA A 125 -12.15 2.41 12.45
C ALA A 125 -10.82 2.53 11.69
N ILE A 126 -10.91 2.72 10.37
CA ILE A 126 -9.76 2.81 9.48
C ILE A 126 -9.86 4.08 8.66
N GLU A 127 -8.85 4.93 8.76
CA GLU A 127 -8.62 6.05 7.85
C GLU A 127 -7.49 5.67 6.91
N ASN A 128 -7.81 5.49 5.63
CA ASN A 128 -6.87 5.07 4.60
C ASN A 128 -6.80 6.13 3.49
N THR A 129 -5.70 6.86 3.45
CA THR A 129 -5.38 7.85 2.42
C THR A 129 -4.17 7.45 1.57
N LEU A 130 -3.81 6.15 1.59
CA LEU A 130 -2.70 5.61 0.82
C LEU A 130 -2.91 5.87 -0.68
N PHE A 131 -1.88 6.35 -1.35
CA PHE A 131 -1.80 6.56 -2.80
C PHE A 131 -2.81 7.58 -3.40
N LEU A 132 -3.58 8.31 -2.58
CA LEU A 132 -4.52 9.31 -3.09
C LEU A 132 -3.83 10.47 -3.83
N GLU A 133 -2.63 10.86 -3.40
CA GLU A 133 -1.88 11.95 -4.04
C GLU A 133 -1.39 11.60 -5.45
N SER A 134 -1.20 10.32 -5.76
CA SER A 134 -0.75 9.87 -7.08
C SER A 134 -1.85 9.91 -8.13
N SER A 135 -3.12 9.87 -7.73
CA SER A 135 -4.28 9.91 -8.62
C SER A 135 -4.65 11.33 -9.10
N HIS A 136 -4.15 12.38 -8.46
CA HIS A 136 -4.48 13.77 -8.79
C HIS A 136 -3.48 14.48 -9.73
N LYS A 137 -2.44 13.79 -10.20
CA LYS A 137 -1.41 14.34 -11.10
C LYS A 137 -1.49 13.82 -12.52
N GLN A 138 -2.69 13.51 -12.99
CA GLN A 138 -2.95 13.19 -14.41
C GLN A 138 -3.71 14.31 -15.09
#